data_bf4b0442f4cbdfa612cc0dccbf014e04
#
_entry.id   bf4b0442f4cbdfa612cc0dccbf014e04
#
_cell.length_a   1.000
_cell.length_b   1.000
_cell.length_c   1.000
_cell.angle_alpha   90.00
_cell.angle_beta   90.00
_cell.angle_gamma   90.00
#
_symmetry.space_group_name_H-M   'P 1'
#
loop_
_entity.id
_entity.type
_entity.pdbx_description
1 polymer ?
#
loop_
_entity_poly.entity_id
_entity_poly.type
_entity_poly.pdbx_seq_one_letter_code
_entity_poly.pdbx_strand_id
1 'polypeptide(L)'
;MCITILKAKLHRATVTDANLNYEGSIAIDTELCKATGMHSYEKVDVLNVNNGARFSTYIIPGKRGEICLNGAAARLAAKGDKVIIVTYTQIEESQADSWKPNIVLLDENNEIKKKV
;
A
#
# COMPACT_ATOMS: atom_id res chain seq x y z
N MET A 1 -21.74 6.19 -16.08
CA MET A 1 -21.68 5.16 -15.04
C MET A 1 -20.28 5.10 -14.48
N CYS A 2 -20.12 5.12 -13.16
CA CYS A 2 -18.79 5.11 -12.53
C CYS A 2 -18.30 3.69 -12.29
N ILE A 3 -17.01 3.48 -12.46
CA ILE A 3 -16.35 2.22 -12.11
C ILE A 3 -15.30 2.47 -11.04
N THR A 4 -14.99 1.43 -10.26
CA THR A 4 -13.87 1.43 -9.34
C THR A 4 -12.65 0.92 -10.07
N ILE A 5 -11.57 1.69 -10.06
CA ILE A 5 -10.37 1.41 -10.84
C ILE A 5 -9.12 1.61 -9.98
N LEU A 6 -8.04 0.93 -10.32
CA LEU A 6 -6.78 1.06 -9.58
C LEU A 6 -6.25 2.49 -9.67
N LYS A 7 -6.07 3.11 -8.51
CA LYS A 7 -5.50 4.45 -8.40
C LYS A 7 -3.98 4.39 -8.29
N ALA A 8 -3.48 3.60 -7.35
CA ALA A 8 -2.05 3.53 -7.07
C ALA A 8 -1.67 2.16 -6.50
N LYS A 9 -0.40 1.81 -6.67
CA LYS A 9 0.12 0.52 -6.21
C LYS A 9 1.58 0.65 -5.81
N LEU A 10 1.89 0.19 -4.60
CA LEU A 10 3.25 -0.10 -4.17
C LEU A 10 3.48 -1.60 -4.34
N HIS A 11 4.31 -1.96 -5.29
CA HIS A 11 4.52 -3.36 -5.64
C HIS A 11 5.73 -3.92 -4.90
N ARG A 12 5.50 -4.98 -4.12
CA ARG A 12 6.52 -5.72 -3.38
C ARG A 12 7.23 -4.89 -2.33
N ALA A 13 6.45 -4.22 -1.49
CA ALA A 13 6.96 -3.58 -0.29
C ALA A 13 7.39 -4.65 0.71
N THR A 14 8.46 -4.39 1.45
CA THR A 14 8.93 -5.28 2.51
C THR A 14 8.39 -4.78 3.85
N VAL A 15 7.68 -5.64 4.58
CA VAL A 15 7.18 -5.31 5.92
C VAL A 15 8.38 -5.15 6.85
N THR A 16 8.50 -3.97 7.48
CA THR A 16 9.62 -3.67 8.38
C THR A 16 9.32 -4.03 9.82
N ASP A 17 8.04 -4.05 10.22
CA ASP A 17 7.63 -4.44 11.54
C ASP A 17 6.11 -4.71 11.58
N ALA A 18 5.65 -5.36 12.64
CA ALA A 18 4.24 -5.63 12.90
C ALA A 18 3.99 -5.49 14.40
N ASN A 19 3.10 -4.56 14.78
CA ASN A 19 2.85 -4.23 16.18
C ASN A 19 1.37 -4.41 16.53
N LEU A 20 1.05 -5.50 17.22
CA LEU A 20 -0.33 -5.84 17.63
C LEU A 20 -0.92 -4.86 18.63
N ASN A 21 -0.09 -4.19 19.41
CA ASN A 21 -0.53 -3.33 20.50
C ASN A 21 -0.74 -1.88 20.10
N TYR A 22 -0.60 -1.57 18.84
CA TYR A 22 -0.82 -0.25 18.29
C TYR A 22 -2.19 -0.19 17.59
N GLU A 23 -2.74 1.01 17.39
CA GLU A 23 -4.00 1.16 16.68
C GLU A 23 -3.89 0.63 15.25
N GLY A 24 -4.97 -0.02 14.77
CA GLY A 24 -4.98 -0.65 13.45
C GLY A 24 -4.71 0.35 12.33
N SER A 25 -3.62 0.13 11.60
CA SER A 25 -3.18 1.00 10.51
C SER A 25 -1.98 0.38 9.81
N ILE A 26 -1.55 1.04 8.72
CA ILE A 26 -0.26 0.74 8.10
C ILE A 26 0.56 2.04 8.03
N ALA A 27 1.73 2.04 8.66
CA ALA A 27 2.65 3.15 8.55
C ALA A 27 3.45 2.98 7.27
N ILE A 28 3.37 3.95 6.37
CA ILE A 28 4.06 3.93 5.08
C ILE A 28 4.97 5.15 4.98
N ASP A 29 6.21 4.92 4.57
CA ASP A 29 7.18 5.97 4.24
C ASP A 29 6.49 7.10 3.47
N THR A 30 6.56 8.32 3.98
CA THR A 30 5.88 9.48 3.39
C THR A 30 6.34 9.79 1.96
N GLU A 31 7.59 9.48 1.63
CA GLU A 31 8.09 9.67 0.26
C GLU A 31 7.43 8.68 -0.72
N LEU A 32 7.13 7.47 -0.27
CA LEU A 32 6.40 6.49 -1.07
C LEU A 32 4.95 6.94 -1.27
N CYS A 33 4.35 7.53 -0.27
CA CYS A 33 3.00 8.10 -0.39
C CYS A 33 2.99 9.24 -1.42
N LYS A 34 3.98 10.13 -1.39
CA LYS A 34 4.10 11.19 -2.38
C LYS A 34 4.27 10.64 -3.80
N ALA A 35 5.10 9.62 -3.95
CA ALA A 35 5.38 9.02 -5.25
C ALA A 35 4.14 8.38 -5.88
N THR A 36 3.23 7.87 -5.07
CA THR A 36 2.02 7.16 -5.51
C THR A 36 0.77 8.02 -5.48
N GLY A 37 0.79 9.17 -4.81
CA GLY A 37 -0.40 9.98 -4.59
C GLY A 37 -1.32 9.41 -3.52
N MET A 38 -0.82 8.53 -2.67
CA MET A 38 -1.55 8.03 -1.51
C MET A 38 -1.52 9.06 -0.39
N HIS A 39 -2.58 9.13 0.39
CA HIS A 39 -2.76 10.11 1.47
C HIS A 39 -2.90 9.44 2.82
N SER A 40 -2.56 10.20 3.88
CA SER A 40 -2.85 9.77 5.26
C SER A 40 -4.34 9.50 5.41
N TYR A 41 -4.67 8.43 6.13
CA TYR A 41 -6.03 7.95 6.38
C TYR A 41 -6.72 7.35 5.15
N GLU A 42 -6.08 7.32 4.02
CA GLU A 42 -6.65 6.68 2.84
C GLU A 42 -6.72 5.17 3.06
N LYS A 43 -7.85 4.57 2.68
CA LYS A 43 -8.03 3.12 2.74
C LYS A 43 -7.12 2.45 1.72
N VAL A 44 -6.46 1.40 2.15
CA VAL A 44 -5.65 0.54 1.26
C VAL A 44 -6.04 -0.92 1.44
N ASP A 45 -5.87 -1.68 0.38
CA ASP A 45 -5.86 -3.13 0.46
C ASP A 45 -4.42 -3.60 0.45
N VAL A 46 -4.11 -4.52 1.36
CA VAL A 46 -2.78 -5.11 1.49
C VAL A 46 -2.87 -6.58 1.09
N LEU A 47 -2.05 -6.95 0.12
CA LEU A 47 -2.00 -8.30 -0.42
C LEU A 47 -0.66 -8.91 -0.05
N ASN A 48 -0.68 -9.92 0.83
CA ASN A 48 0.55 -10.53 1.31
C ASN A 48 0.98 -11.65 0.36
N VAL A 49 2.11 -11.45 -0.29
CA VAL A 49 2.64 -12.40 -1.28
C VAL A 49 3.09 -13.71 -0.62
N ASN A 50 3.53 -13.64 0.64
CA ASN A 50 4.10 -14.79 1.33
C ASN A 50 3.04 -15.77 1.87
N ASN A 51 1.89 -15.27 2.32
CA ASN A 51 0.86 -16.12 2.92
C ASN A 51 -0.50 -16.06 2.24
N GLY A 52 -0.64 -15.21 1.22
CA GLY A 52 -1.90 -15.07 0.48
C GLY A 52 -2.98 -14.25 1.20
N ALA A 53 -2.71 -13.70 2.37
CA ALA A 53 -3.68 -12.90 3.09
C ALA A 53 -4.02 -11.63 2.32
N ARG A 54 -5.28 -11.23 2.36
CA ARG A 54 -5.77 -10.00 1.73
C ARG A 54 -6.62 -9.28 2.77
N PHE A 55 -6.28 -8.05 3.09
CA PHE A 55 -6.98 -7.29 4.12
C PHE A 55 -6.93 -5.80 3.82
N SER A 56 -7.84 -5.07 4.45
CA SER A 56 -7.93 -3.61 4.31
C SER A 56 -7.52 -2.94 5.61
N THR A 57 -6.88 -1.78 5.47
CA THR A 57 -6.55 -0.91 6.58
C THR A 57 -6.47 0.52 6.05
N TYR A 58 -5.87 1.44 6.78
CA TYR A 58 -5.66 2.80 6.34
C TYR A 58 -4.24 3.25 6.64
N ILE A 59 -3.78 4.27 5.92
CA ILE A 59 -2.41 4.76 5.96
C ILE A 59 -2.22 5.74 7.11
N ILE A 60 -1.09 5.61 7.81
CA ILE A 60 -0.54 6.67 8.66
C ILE A 60 0.88 6.98 8.18
N PRO A 61 1.41 8.18 8.47
CA PRO A 61 2.77 8.54 8.06
C PRO A 61 3.80 7.64 8.71
N GLY A 62 4.75 7.16 7.91
CA GLY A 62 5.88 6.36 8.35
C GLY A 62 7.20 7.06 8.07
N LYS A 63 8.25 6.56 8.71
CA LYS A 63 9.62 7.01 8.51
C LYS A 63 10.16 6.47 7.19
N ARG A 64 11.32 6.97 6.76
CA ARG A 64 11.99 6.48 5.56
C ARG A 64 12.16 4.96 5.61
N GLY A 65 11.69 4.29 4.57
CA GLY A 65 11.77 2.84 4.43
C GLY A 65 10.77 2.05 5.25
N GLU A 66 9.92 2.71 6.03
CA GLU A 66 9.00 2.02 6.94
C GLU A 66 7.75 1.53 6.22
N ILE A 67 7.44 0.25 6.46
CA ILE A 67 6.15 -0.39 6.13
C ILE A 67 5.79 -1.21 7.35
N CYS A 68 5.00 -0.66 8.26
CA CYS A 68 4.69 -1.29 9.54
C CYS A 68 3.18 -1.54 9.66
N LEU A 69 2.80 -2.79 9.91
CA LEU A 69 1.40 -3.17 10.13
C LEU A 69 1.09 -3.08 11.62
N ASN A 70 0.02 -2.35 11.96
CA ASN A 70 -0.37 -2.10 13.35
C ASN A 70 -1.73 -2.71 13.66
N GLY A 71 -1.92 -3.08 14.92
CA GLY A 71 -3.20 -3.60 15.42
C GLY A 71 -3.57 -4.94 14.79
N ALA A 72 -4.84 -5.12 14.45
CA ALA A 72 -5.33 -6.38 13.89
C ALA A 72 -4.62 -6.77 12.60
N ALA A 73 -4.21 -5.81 11.79
CA ALA A 73 -3.47 -6.08 10.55
C ALA A 73 -2.13 -6.78 10.82
N ALA A 74 -1.53 -6.58 11.99
CA ALA A 74 -0.28 -7.23 12.37
C ALA A 74 -0.39 -8.75 12.50
N ARG A 75 -1.61 -9.29 12.58
CA ARG A 75 -1.83 -10.74 12.58
C ARG A 75 -1.65 -11.37 11.20
N LEU A 76 -1.73 -10.55 10.14
CA LEU A 76 -1.79 -11.05 8.77
C LEU A 76 -0.50 -10.80 7.99
N ALA A 77 0.50 -10.20 8.63
CA ALA A 77 1.80 -9.97 8.01
C ALA A 77 2.88 -9.97 9.08
N ALA A 78 4.02 -10.54 8.74
CA ALA A 78 5.19 -10.59 9.62
C ALA A 78 6.33 -9.75 9.02
N LYS A 79 7.24 -9.30 9.87
CA LYS A 79 8.45 -8.62 9.42
C LYS A 79 9.16 -9.46 8.36
N GLY A 80 9.52 -8.83 7.26
CA GLY A 80 10.18 -9.48 6.13
C GLY A 80 9.24 -9.96 5.04
N ASP A 81 7.93 -10.01 5.29
CA ASP A 81 6.97 -10.40 4.26
C ASP A 81 6.96 -9.38 3.12
N LYS A 82 6.72 -9.86 1.91
CA LYS A 82 6.48 -9.01 0.75
C LYS A 82 4.98 -8.77 0.61
N VAL A 83 4.61 -7.51 0.50
CA VAL A 83 3.20 -7.13 0.33
C VAL A 83 3.04 -6.22 -0.88
N ILE A 84 1.83 -6.22 -1.41
CA ILE A 84 1.40 -5.29 -2.46
C ILE A 84 0.34 -4.40 -1.82
N ILE A 85 0.53 -3.09 -1.91
CA ILE A 85 -0.38 -2.13 -1.31
C ILE A 85 -1.07 -1.37 -2.43
N VAL A 86 -2.40 -1.42 -2.47
CA VAL A 86 -3.17 -0.82 -3.56
C VAL A 86 -4.26 0.10 -3.02
N THR A 87 -4.54 1.15 -3.78
CA THR A 87 -5.69 2.02 -3.58
C THR A 87 -6.51 2.09 -4.85
N TYR A 88 -7.79 2.38 -4.69
CA TYR A 88 -8.74 2.47 -5.79
C TYR A 88 -9.42 3.83 -5.77
N THR A 89 -9.95 4.22 -6.90
CA THR A 89 -10.77 5.42 -7.02
C THR A 89 -11.93 5.14 -7.96
N GLN A 90 -12.87 6.06 -8.02
CA GLN A 90 -13.99 5.97 -8.95
C GLN A 90 -13.83 7.00 -10.06
N ILE A 91 -14.04 6.55 -11.29
CA ILE A 91 -14.04 7.41 -12.47
C ILE A 91 -15.22 7.07 -13.35
N GLU A 92 -15.54 7.99 -14.26
CA GLU A 92 -16.53 7.69 -15.31
C GLU A 92 -15.98 6.59 -16.20
N GLU A 93 -16.82 5.62 -16.54
CA GLU A 93 -16.44 4.49 -17.39
C GLU A 93 -15.85 4.96 -18.74
N SER A 94 -16.36 6.06 -19.25
CA SER A 94 -15.87 6.64 -20.51
C SER A 94 -14.40 7.06 -20.46
N GLN A 95 -13.83 7.24 -19.26
CA GLN A 95 -12.43 7.62 -19.06
C GLN A 95 -11.51 6.43 -18.78
N ALA A 96 -12.06 5.22 -18.72
CA ALA A 96 -11.31 4.03 -18.29
C ALA A 96 -10.12 3.72 -19.21
N ASP A 97 -10.33 3.83 -20.53
CA ASP A 97 -9.30 3.44 -21.50
C ASP A 97 -8.09 4.38 -21.49
N SER A 98 -8.26 5.61 -21.01
CA SER A 98 -7.17 6.59 -20.91
C SER A 98 -6.57 6.67 -19.50
N TRP A 99 -7.13 5.95 -18.55
CA TRP A 99 -6.69 6.00 -17.17
C TRP A 99 -5.31 5.34 -16.98
N LYS A 100 -4.45 6.00 -16.21
CA LYS A 100 -3.12 5.45 -15.85
C LYS A 100 -2.93 5.49 -14.36
N PRO A 101 -2.88 4.34 -13.69
CA PRO A 101 -2.59 4.29 -12.26
C PRO A 101 -1.13 4.65 -11.98
N ASN A 102 -0.85 5.09 -10.75
CA ASN A 102 0.51 5.32 -10.29
C ASN A 102 1.05 4.02 -9.69
N ILE A 103 1.96 3.37 -10.39
CA ILE A 103 2.54 2.11 -9.95
C ILE A 103 4.02 2.31 -9.68
N VAL A 104 4.45 1.94 -8.47
CA VAL A 104 5.84 2.06 -8.02
C VAL A 104 6.32 0.67 -7.58
N LEU A 105 7.43 0.24 -8.15
CA LEU A 105 8.11 -1.00 -7.77
C LEU A 105 9.19 -0.68 -6.76
N LEU A 106 9.23 -1.46 -5.68
CA LEU A 106 10.18 -1.26 -4.58
C LEU A 106 11.23 -2.36 -4.56
N ASP A 107 12.41 -2.01 -4.07
CA ASP A 107 13.45 -2.98 -3.75
C ASP A 107 13.29 -3.51 -2.32
N GLU A 108 14.23 -4.33 -1.86
CA GLU A 108 14.15 -4.97 -0.55
C GLU A 108 14.26 -4.00 0.63
N ASN A 109 14.72 -2.79 0.38
CA ASN A 109 14.85 -1.74 1.39
C ASN A 109 13.72 -0.70 1.28
N ASN A 110 12.68 -1.02 0.52
CA ASN A 110 11.56 -0.11 0.26
C ASN A 110 11.99 1.19 -0.44
N GLU A 111 13.07 1.12 -1.19
CA GLU A 111 13.46 2.22 -2.07
C GLU A 111 12.84 2.03 -3.44
N ILE A 112 12.55 3.13 -4.12
CA ILE A 112 11.91 3.09 -5.43
C ILE A 112 12.89 2.52 -6.44
N LYS A 113 12.51 1.39 -7.02
CA LYS A 113 13.26 0.71 -8.06
C LYS A 113 12.85 1.22 -9.45
N LYS A 114 11.54 1.44 -9.63
CA LYS A 114 10.98 1.88 -10.90
C LYS A 114 9.58 2.45 -10.69
N LYS A 115 9.26 3.52 -11.42
CA LYS A 115 7.89 4.02 -11.59
C LYS A 115 7.40 3.58 -12.96
N VAL A 116 6.24 2.99 -12.97
CA VAL A 116 5.63 2.48 -14.21
C VAL A 116 4.60 3.46 -14.77
#